data_4c3168d0ac580653dc2e0b6376ce1153
#
_entry.id   4c3168d0ac580653dc2e0b6376ce1153
#
_cell.length_a   1.000
_cell.length_b   1.000
_cell.length_c   1.000
_cell.angle_alpha   90.00
_cell.angle_beta   90.00
_cell.angle_gamma   90.00
#
_symmetry.space_group_name_H-M   'P 1'
#
loop_
_entity.id
_entity.type
_entity.pdbx_description
1 polymer ?
#
loop_
_entity_poly.entity_id
_entity_poly.type
_entity_poly.pdbx_seq_one_letter_code
_entity_poly.pdbx_strand_id
1 'polypeptide(L)'
;MNRALVYSWYEQYKTGIYRFCLSILKDPHGAEDVLQETFLRLLSGKYVVQEEKIQAWLYRVARNCCYDILRKREREQEFPSELPSQDGQYAYIERISALDLSDREIVTMKVLGGMTSREIGKVMGMTGPAVQKRYERAMKKLKEQEEKYGE
;
A
#
# COMPACT_ATOMS: atom_id res chain seq x y z
N MET A 1 23.04 1.19 -10.85
CA MET A 1 22.47 0.17 -9.95
C MET A 1 22.40 -1.17 -10.65
N ASN A 2 22.70 -2.25 -9.92
CA ASN A 2 22.75 -3.60 -10.48
C ASN A 2 21.33 -4.09 -10.86
N ARG A 3 21.14 -4.44 -12.13
CA ARG A 3 19.85 -4.94 -12.63
C ARG A 3 19.41 -6.24 -11.94
N ALA A 4 20.35 -7.12 -11.62
CA ALA A 4 20.03 -8.36 -10.91
C ALA A 4 19.46 -8.09 -9.52
N LEU A 5 20.00 -7.08 -8.82
CA LEU A 5 19.51 -6.67 -7.52
C LEU A 5 18.10 -6.06 -7.61
N VAL A 6 17.88 -5.21 -8.61
CA VAL A 6 16.55 -4.60 -8.83
C VAL A 6 15.51 -5.67 -9.15
N TYR A 7 15.88 -6.67 -9.99
CA TYR A 7 14.98 -7.78 -10.29
C TYR A 7 14.64 -8.58 -9.03
N SER A 8 15.64 -8.83 -8.18
CA SER A 8 15.44 -9.51 -6.90
C SER A 8 14.46 -8.75 -6.02
N TRP A 9 14.59 -7.42 -5.91
CA TRP A 9 13.66 -6.58 -5.15
C TRP A 9 12.26 -6.58 -5.76
N TYR A 10 12.17 -6.58 -7.09
CA TYR A 10 10.88 -6.66 -7.78
C TYR A 10 10.15 -7.95 -7.39
N GLU A 11 10.83 -9.09 -7.50
CA GLU A 11 10.25 -10.37 -7.14
C GLU A 11 9.85 -10.43 -5.65
N GLN A 12 10.64 -9.82 -4.80
CA GLN A 12 10.39 -9.82 -3.35
C GLN A 12 9.21 -8.94 -2.96
N TYR A 13 9.08 -7.76 -3.56
CA TYR A 13 8.16 -6.73 -3.09
C TYR A 13 6.96 -6.47 -3.99
N LYS A 14 6.92 -6.99 -5.20
CA LYS A 14 5.85 -6.68 -6.17
C LYS A 14 4.45 -6.96 -5.65
N THR A 15 4.24 -8.10 -5.01
CA THR A 15 2.92 -8.48 -4.51
C THR A 15 2.46 -7.58 -3.38
N GLY A 16 3.36 -7.30 -2.43
CA GLY A 16 3.04 -6.40 -1.31
C GLY A 16 2.73 -4.99 -1.78
N ILE A 17 3.52 -4.46 -2.70
CA ILE A 17 3.31 -3.11 -3.23
C ILE A 17 2.01 -3.05 -4.04
N TYR A 18 1.74 -4.05 -4.87
CA TYR A 18 0.49 -4.12 -5.64
C TYR A 18 -0.72 -4.08 -4.70
N ARG A 19 -0.71 -4.91 -3.66
CA ARG A 19 -1.81 -4.96 -2.68
C ARG A 19 -1.96 -3.65 -1.92
N PHE A 20 -0.85 -3.01 -1.59
CA PHE A 20 -0.83 -1.70 -0.95
C PHE A 20 -1.50 -0.65 -1.84
N CYS A 21 -1.10 -0.59 -3.11
CA CYS A 21 -1.71 0.33 -4.08
C CYS A 21 -3.19 0.03 -4.28
N LEU A 22 -3.56 -1.24 -4.33
CA LEU A 22 -4.95 -1.66 -4.45
C LEU A 22 -5.79 -1.20 -3.26
N SER A 23 -5.21 -1.23 -2.04
CA SER A 23 -5.90 -0.75 -0.84
C SER A 23 -6.19 0.76 -0.89
N ILE A 24 -5.37 1.51 -1.60
CA ILE A 24 -5.53 2.96 -1.76
C ILE A 24 -6.46 3.28 -2.92
N LEU A 25 -6.18 2.72 -4.10
CA LEU A 25 -6.84 3.09 -5.35
C LEU A 25 -8.13 2.31 -5.61
N LYS A 26 -8.25 1.10 -5.06
CA LYS A 26 -9.35 0.16 -5.34
C LYS A 26 -9.54 -0.10 -6.84
N ASP A 27 -8.44 -0.08 -7.57
CA ASP A 27 -8.41 -0.19 -9.03
C ASP A 27 -7.20 -1.04 -9.45
N PRO A 28 -7.42 -2.26 -10.00
CA PRO A 28 -6.32 -3.13 -10.40
C PRO A 28 -5.40 -2.52 -11.45
N HIS A 29 -5.95 -1.82 -12.43
CA HIS A 29 -5.13 -1.18 -13.48
C HIS A 29 -4.27 -0.07 -12.92
N GLY A 30 -4.84 0.78 -12.07
CA GLY A 30 -4.08 1.84 -11.41
C GLY A 30 -2.99 1.28 -10.50
N ALA A 31 -3.30 0.21 -9.77
CA ALA A 31 -2.32 -0.44 -8.88
C ALA A 31 -1.15 -1.01 -9.68
N GLU A 32 -1.43 -1.67 -10.81
CA GLU A 32 -0.39 -2.21 -11.69
C GLU A 32 0.49 -1.09 -12.28
N ASP A 33 -0.14 0.00 -12.72
CA ASP A 33 0.59 1.15 -13.26
C ASP A 33 1.53 1.76 -12.23
N VAL A 34 1.09 1.90 -10.99
CA VAL A 34 1.93 2.43 -9.92
C VAL A 34 3.08 1.48 -9.60
N LEU A 35 2.81 0.18 -9.58
CA LEU A 35 3.86 -0.83 -9.36
C LEU A 35 4.96 -0.68 -10.40
N GLN A 36 4.59 -0.60 -11.68
CA GLN A 36 5.53 -0.44 -12.77
C GLN A 36 6.31 0.87 -12.65
N GLU A 37 5.62 1.98 -12.41
CA GLU A 37 6.26 3.29 -12.27
C GLU A 37 7.27 3.31 -11.14
N THR A 38 6.94 2.69 -10.02
CA THR A 38 7.83 2.62 -8.86
C THR A 38 9.18 1.96 -9.21
N PHE A 39 9.12 0.82 -9.91
CA PHE A 39 10.34 0.12 -10.29
C PHE A 39 11.06 0.77 -11.47
N LEU A 40 10.34 1.44 -12.38
CA LEU A 40 10.98 2.23 -13.44
C LEU A 40 11.81 3.38 -12.85
N ARG A 41 11.32 4.03 -11.81
CA ARG A 41 12.08 5.08 -11.12
C ARG A 41 13.36 4.52 -10.50
N LEU A 42 13.29 3.33 -9.92
CA LEU A 42 14.46 2.67 -9.37
C LEU A 42 15.49 2.34 -10.47
N LEU A 43 15.02 1.85 -11.61
CA LEU A 43 15.86 1.51 -12.76
C LEU A 43 16.48 2.73 -13.45
N SER A 44 15.90 3.92 -13.28
CA SER A 44 16.38 5.14 -13.91
C SER A 44 17.81 5.52 -13.49
N GLY A 45 18.27 5.01 -12.34
CA GLY A 45 19.58 5.31 -11.80
C GLY A 45 19.71 6.69 -11.17
N LYS A 46 18.62 7.46 -11.12
CA LYS A 46 18.62 8.80 -10.51
C LYS A 46 18.63 8.78 -8.98
N TYR A 47 18.29 7.62 -8.39
CA TYR A 47 18.16 7.49 -6.95
C TYR A 47 19.17 6.48 -6.44
N VAL A 48 19.87 6.84 -5.37
CA VAL A 48 20.76 5.92 -4.65
C VAL A 48 20.01 5.47 -3.40
N VAL A 49 19.65 4.19 -3.36
CA VAL A 49 18.88 3.63 -2.25
C VAL A 49 19.70 2.56 -1.56
N GLN A 50 19.86 2.70 -0.26
CA GLN A 50 20.55 1.70 0.55
C GLN A 50 19.67 0.45 0.65
N GLU A 51 20.30 -0.72 0.59
CA GLU A 51 19.60 -2.00 0.55
C GLU A 51 18.64 -2.17 1.75
N GLU A 52 19.05 -1.78 2.94
CA GLU A 52 18.26 -1.88 4.15
C GLU A 52 17.07 -0.90 4.19
N LYS A 53 17.04 0.07 3.29
CA LYS A 53 15.96 1.07 3.20
C LYS A 53 15.07 0.88 1.98
N ILE A 54 15.32 -0.16 1.19
CA ILE A 54 14.62 -0.32 -0.08
C ILE A 54 13.10 -0.49 0.09
N GLN A 55 12.66 -1.27 1.06
CA GLN A 55 11.23 -1.49 1.26
C GLN A 55 10.51 -0.19 1.57
N ALA A 56 11.00 0.60 2.53
CA ALA A 56 10.39 1.88 2.87
C ALA A 56 10.41 2.84 1.68
N TRP A 57 11.49 2.86 0.91
CA TRP A 57 11.59 3.71 -0.27
C TRP A 57 10.56 3.34 -1.32
N LEU A 58 10.42 2.04 -1.61
CA LEU A 58 9.45 1.55 -2.60
C LEU A 58 8.01 1.89 -2.21
N TYR A 59 7.65 1.65 -0.94
CA TYR A 59 6.31 1.95 -0.46
C TYR A 59 6.04 3.46 -0.45
N ARG A 60 7.04 4.28 -0.13
CA ARG A 60 6.89 5.74 -0.16
C ARG A 60 6.66 6.25 -1.58
N VAL A 61 7.43 5.77 -2.55
CA VAL A 61 7.25 6.15 -3.96
C VAL A 61 5.88 5.70 -4.46
N ALA A 62 5.50 4.47 -4.18
CA ALA A 62 4.19 3.94 -4.57
C ALA A 62 3.06 4.76 -3.95
N ARG A 63 3.17 5.09 -2.66
CA ARG A 63 2.17 5.90 -1.96
C ARG A 63 2.01 7.28 -2.61
N ASN A 64 3.12 7.94 -2.91
CA ASN A 64 3.10 9.24 -3.56
C ASN A 64 2.44 9.18 -4.94
N CYS A 65 2.74 8.14 -5.71
CA CYS A 65 2.10 7.93 -7.02
C CYS A 65 0.59 7.71 -6.88
N CYS A 66 0.18 6.90 -5.91
CA CYS A 66 -1.24 6.67 -5.65
C CYS A 66 -1.97 7.96 -5.28
N TYR A 67 -1.38 8.78 -4.43
CA TYR A 67 -2.00 10.04 -4.02
C TYR A 67 -2.08 11.03 -5.18
N ASP A 68 -1.09 11.05 -6.05
CA ASP A 68 -1.16 11.86 -7.28
C ASP A 68 -2.35 11.43 -8.15
N ILE A 69 -2.57 10.13 -8.28
CA ILE A 69 -3.72 9.60 -9.02
C ILE A 69 -5.03 10.00 -8.36
N LEU A 70 -5.13 9.88 -7.04
CA LEU A 70 -6.34 10.28 -6.30
C LEU A 70 -6.66 11.75 -6.50
N ARG A 71 -5.66 12.62 -6.44
CA ARG A 71 -5.85 14.05 -6.67
C ARG A 71 -6.32 14.34 -8.09
N LYS A 72 -5.76 13.63 -9.07
CA LYS A 72 -6.17 13.77 -10.47
C LYS A 72 -7.62 13.32 -10.67
N ARG A 73 -8.01 12.18 -10.08
CA ARG A 73 -9.38 11.67 -10.16
C ARG A 73 -10.37 12.65 -9.54
N GLU A 74 -10.03 13.24 -8.42
CA GLU A 74 -10.87 14.23 -7.75
C GLU A 74 -11.12 15.43 -8.65
N ARG A 75 -10.06 15.96 -9.30
CA ARG A 75 -10.19 17.11 -10.21
C ARG A 75 -11.03 16.78 -11.45
N GLU A 76 -10.89 15.57 -11.98
CA GLU A 76 -11.57 15.13 -13.20
C GLU A 76 -12.89 14.42 -12.93
N GLN A 77 -13.24 14.25 -11.65
CA GLN A 77 -14.45 13.55 -11.20
C GLN A 77 -14.55 12.14 -11.78
N GLU A 78 -13.40 11.46 -11.85
CA GLU A 78 -13.30 10.06 -12.27
C GLU A 78 -13.39 9.13 -11.07
N PHE A 79 -14.09 8.00 -11.24
CA PHE A 79 -14.23 6.99 -10.22
C PHE A 79 -13.69 5.66 -10.72
N PRO A 80 -13.03 4.86 -9.85
CA PRO A 80 -12.51 3.57 -10.26
C PRO A 80 -13.63 2.58 -10.58
N SER A 81 -13.34 1.62 -11.44
CA SER A 81 -14.23 0.49 -11.70
C SER A 81 -14.39 -0.34 -10.43
N GLU A 82 -15.53 -0.99 -10.29
CA GLU A 82 -15.74 -1.90 -9.16
C GLU A 82 -14.75 -3.05 -9.22
N LEU A 83 -14.30 -3.49 -8.04
CA LEU A 83 -13.40 -4.64 -7.93
C LEU A 83 -14.16 -5.93 -8.24
N PRO A 84 -13.52 -6.88 -8.95
CA PRO A 84 -14.10 -8.21 -9.12
C PRO A 84 -14.33 -8.88 -7.76
N SER A 85 -15.50 -9.47 -7.55
CA SER A 85 -15.91 -9.96 -6.23
C SER A 85 -15.43 -11.37 -5.88
N GLN A 86 -14.75 -12.06 -6.77
CA GLN A 86 -14.48 -13.49 -6.62
C GLN A 86 -13.02 -13.85 -6.30
N ASP A 87 -12.14 -12.89 -6.16
CA ASP A 87 -10.74 -13.12 -5.84
C ASP A 87 -10.49 -12.81 -4.36
N GLY A 88 -9.81 -13.70 -3.63
CA GLY A 88 -9.48 -13.51 -2.23
C GLY A 88 -8.72 -12.22 -1.93
N GLN A 89 -7.94 -11.74 -2.90
CA GLN A 89 -7.22 -10.47 -2.80
C GLN A 89 -8.18 -9.29 -2.68
N TYR A 90 -9.26 -9.31 -3.45
CA TYR A 90 -10.28 -8.26 -3.40
C TYR A 90 -11.17 -8.39 -2.16
N ALA A 91 -11.38 -9.60 -1.67
CA ALA A 91 -12.11 -9.81 -0.41
C ALA A 91 -11.41 -9.09 0.76
N TYR A 92 -10.06 -9.13 0.78
CA TYR A 92 -9.30 -8.38 1.77
C TYR A 92 -9.55 -6.87 1.65
N ILE A 93 -9.52 -6.34 0.43
CA ILE A 93 -9.75 -4.92 0.19
C ILE A 93 -11.16 -4.51 0.65
N GLU A 94 -12.17 -5.32 0.36
CA GLU A 94 -13.54 -5.05 0.83
C GLU A 94 -13.61 -5.01 2.35
N ARG A 95 -12.94 -5.97 3.00
CA ARG A 95 -12.94 -6.05 4.47
C ARG A 95 -12.39 -4.80 5.11
N ILE A 96 -11.29 -4.24 4.56
CA ILE A 96 -10.67 -3.04 5.14
C ILE A 96 -11.26 -1.73 4.62
N SER A 97 -12.22 -1.78 3.68
CA SER A 97 -12.81 -0.59 3.07
C SER A 97 -13.58 0.28 4.06
N ALA A 98 -14.01 -0.27 5.19
CA ALA A 98 -14.65 0.49 6.25
C ALA A 98 -13.70 1.40 7.01
N LEU A 99 -12.40 1.15 6.92
CA LEU A 99 -11.39 2.00 7.53
C LEU A 99 -11.14 3.24 6.68
N ASP A 100 -10.72 4.34 7.32
CA ASP A 100 -10.27 5.50 6.55
C ASP A 100 -8.97 5.15 5.80
N LEU A 101 -8.60 6.02 4.86
CA LEU A 101 -7.47 5.76 3.97
C LEU A 101 -6.16 5.50 4.73
N SER A 102 -5.83 6.34 5.70
CA SER A 102 -4.59 6.18 6.47
C SER A 102 -4.55 4.87 7.24
N ASP A 103 -5.66 4.47 7.81
CA ASP A 103 -5.75 3.21 8.55
C ASP A 103 -5.64 2.00 7.62
N ARG A 104 -6.24 2.07 6.42
CA ARG A 104 -6.08 1.02 5.40
C ARG A 104 -4.61 0.84 5.02
N GLU A 105 -3.89 1.95 4.83
CA GLU A 105 -2.47 1.92 4.50
C GLU A 105 -1.65 1.25 5.60
N ILE A 106 -1.89 1.64 6.84
CA ILE A 106 -1.16 1.10 8.00
C ILE A 106 -1.42 -0.39 8.15
N VAL A 107 -2.68 -0.80 8.11
CA VAL A 107 -3.05 -2.21 8.26
C VAL A 107 -2.44 -3.05 7.13
N THR A 108 -2.51 -2.58 5.90
CA THR A 108 -1.97 -3.31 4.75
C THR A 108 -0.45 -3.46 4.83
N MET A 109 0.27 -2.40 5.17
CA MET A 109 1.72 -2.49 5.33
C MET A 109 2.13 -3.41 6.47
N LYS A 110 1.37 -3.40 7.56
CA LYS A 110 1.69 -4.24 8.72
C LYS A 110 1.36 -5.71 8.47
N VAL A 111 0.16 -5.99 7.99
CA VAL A 111 -0.34 -7.37 7.84
C VAL A 111 0.20 -8.04 6.59
N LEU A 112 0.15 -7.38 5.44
CA LEU A 112 0.60 -7.95 4.17
C LEU A 112 2.05 -7.62 3.84
N GLY A 113 2.53 -6.47 4.27
CA GLY A 113 3.90 -6.04 4.02
C GLY A 113 4.91 -6.53 5.05
N GLY A 114 4.44 -7.00 6.20
CA GLY A 114 5.33 -7.45 7.27
C GLY A 114 6.21 -6.35 7.85
N MET A 115 5.80 -5.11 7.72
CA MET A 115 6.60 -3.96 8.14
C MET A 115 6.40 -3.64 9.61
N THR A 116 7.46 -3.15 10.25
CA THR A 116 7.38 -2.67 11.63
C THR A 116 6.68 -1.31 11.67
N SER A 117 6.16 -0.94 12.82
CA SER A 117 5.54 0.38 13.00
C SER A 117 6.51 1.51 12.72
N ARG A 118 7.79 1.33 13.03
CA ARG A 118 8.84 2.30 12.74
C ARG A 118 9.05 2.47 11.23
N GLU A 119 9.09 1.37 10.49
CA GLU A 119 9.22 1.39 9.03
C GLU A 119 8.02 2.05 8.37
N ILE A 120 6.82 1.72 8.83
CA ILE A 120 5.58 2.35 8.34
C ILE A 120 5.61 3.85 8.63
N GLY A 121 6.08 4.25 9.80
CA GLY A 121 6.23 5.66 10.15
C GLY A 121 7.12 6.42 9.17
N LYS A 122 8.18 5.80 8.69
CA LYS A 122 9.06 6.40 7.67
C LYS A 122 8.33 6.60 6.34
N VAL A 123 7.44 5.70 5.98
CA VAL A 123 6.64 5.84 4.76
C VAL A 123 5.62 6.97 4.88
N MET A 124 4.97 7.08 6.03
CA MET A 124 3.83 7.97 6.22
C MET A 124 4.15 9.29 6.93
N GLY A 125 5.39 9.48 7.35
CA GLY A 125 5.77 10.68 8.10
C GLY A 125 5.20 10.71 9.51
N MET A 126 5.15 9.55 10.17
CA MET A 126 4.63 9.39 11.52
C MET A 126 5.67 8.74 12.43
N THR A 127 5.51 8.92 13.74
CA THR A 127 6.34 8.18 14.69
C THR A 127 5.87 6.72 14.77
N GLY A 128 6.77 5.81 15.13
CA GLY A 128 6.43 4.41 15.32
C GLY A 128 5.30 4.20 16.33
N PRO A 129 5.37 4.81 17.53
CA PRO A 129 4.28 4.69 18.51
C PRO A 129 2.93 5.19 17.99
N ALA A 130 2.91 6.27 17.21
CA ALA A 130 1.67 6.78 16.61
C ALA A 130 1.08 5.76 15.62
N VAL A 131 1.93 5.15 14.78
CA VAL A 131 1.51 4.09 13.87
C VAL A 131 0.93 2.91 14.64
N GLN A 132 1.62 2.44 15.67
CA GLN A 132 1.19 1.30 16.45
C GLN A 132 -0.18 1.54 17.10
N LYS A 133 -0.38 2.73 17.64
CA LYS A 133 -1.64 3.11 18.26
C LYS A 133 -2.79 3.11 17.24
N ARG A 134 -2.56 3.66 16.05
CA ARG A 134 -3.57 3.67 15.00
C ARG A 134 -3.86 2.26 14.49
N TYR A 135 -2.82 1.44 14.37
CA TYR A 135 -2.98 0.04 13.97
C TYR A 135 -3.87 -0.71 14.95
N GLU A 136 -3.61 -0.58 16.24
CA GLU A 136 -4.39 -1.26 17.27
C GLU A 136 -5.87 -0.84 17.22
N ARG A 137 -6.14 0.46 17.05
CA ARG A 137 -7.52 0.96 16.93
C ARG A 137 -8.20 0.44 15.66
N ALA A 138 -7.47 0.42 14.55
CA ALA A 138 -7.99 -0.09 13.28
C ALA A 138 -8.34 -1.57 13.38
N MET A 139 -7.46 -2.37 13.98
CA MET A 139 -7.70 -3.80 14.16
C MET A 139 -8.89 -4.07 15.09
N LYS A 140 -9.04 -3.28 16.13
CA LYS A 140 -10.20 -3.36 17.01
C LYS A 140 -11.50 -3.08 16.27
N LYS A 141 -11.49 -2.05 15.43
CA LYS A 141 -12.65 -1.69 14.61
C LYS A 141 -13.03 -2.82 13.64
N LEU A 142 -12.04 -3.42 13.00
CA LEU A 142 -12.27 -4.55 12.09
C LEU A 142 -12.83 -5.77 12.82
N LYS A 143 -12.32 -6.04 14.01
CA LYS A 143 -12.81 -7.15 14.83
C LYS A 143 -14.26 -6.94 15.24
N GLU A 144 -14.61 -5.73 15.65
CA GLU A 144 -15.99 -5.39 16.02
C GLU A 144 -16.94 -5.54 14.83
N GLN A 145 -16.50 -5.22 13.62
CA GLN A 145 -17.30 -5.41 12.42
C GLN A 145 -17.51 -6.89 12.10
N GLU A 146 -16.48 -7.72 12.26
CA GLU A 146 -16.61 -9.16 12.05
C GLU A 146 -17.60 -9.78 13.04
N GLU A 147 -17.55 -9.38 14.31
CA GLU A 147 -18.48 -9.84 15.32
C GLU A 147 -19.93 -9.43 15.01
N LYS A 148 -20.11 -8.25 14.41
CA LYS A 148 -21.44 -7.73 14.07
C LYS A 148 -22.03 -8.40 12.83
N TYR A 149 -21.22 -8.73 11.83
CA TYR A 149 -21.68 -9.21 10.52
C TYR A 149 -21.27 -10.65 10.22
N GLY A 150 -20.47 -11.28 11.05
CA GLY A 150 -19.90 -12.60 10.81
C GLY A 150 -20.69 -13.77 11.37
N GLU A 151 -21.88 -13.54 11.91
CA GLU A 151 -22.73 -14.59 12.45
C GLU A 151 -23.58 -15.26 11.38
#